data_6b201a552f63accaef6e92b7b2941c7d
#
_entry.id   6b201a552f63accaef6e92b7b2941c7d
#
_cell.length_a   1.000
_cell.length_b   1.000
_cell.length_c   1.000
_cell.angle_alpha   90.00
_cell.angle_beta   90.00
_cell.angle_gamma   90.00
#
_symmetry.space_group_name_H-M   'P 1'
#
loop_
_entity.id
_entity.type
_entity.pdbx_description
1 polymer ?
#
loop_
_entity_poly.entity_id
_entity_poly.type
_entity_poly.pdbx_seq_one_letter_code
_entity_poly.pdbx_strand_id
1 'polypeptide(L)'
;MSDPMNQIFNNDCFFLMKELQDQNIKVNHIITDPPYAISQKNNFHTLSNPRKGVDFGDWDWDFDPTVWLDLAYPLLDKNGSMIIFCSYRFISQITQKIENLGGVVKDIMVWQKANPMPRNINRRYVQDMEFMIWAVKSKNSKWVFNKPDDKPYQRGFFQTPTLLGKERTTHPTQKPIALMQEIIQIHSNEHDIIFDPFMGTGSTGVACLNLNRQFIGCEKEPEWFNIAERRLKQPAIFS
;
A
#
# COMPACT_ATOMS: atom_id res chain seq x y z
N MET A 1 -0.92 7.52 25.49
CA MET A 1 -1.71 6.65 24.58
C MET A 1 -1.48 5.20 24.97
N SER A 2 -2.48 4.32 24.73
CA SER A 2 -2.28 2.87 24.73
C SER A 2 -1.23 2.49 23.67
N ASP A 3 -0.56 1.35 23.85
CA ASP A 3 0.37 0.80 22.85
C ASP A 3 -0.29 0.80 21.45
N PRO A 4 0.29 1.45 20.44
CA PRO A 4 -0.31 1.55 19.10
C PRO A 4 -0.27 0.26 18.28
N MET A 5 0.36 -0.82 18.81
CA MET A 5 0.50 -2.09 18.11
C MET A 5 -0.86 -2.78 17.89
N ASN A 6 -1.07 -3.28 16.67
CA ASN A 6 -2.34 -3.86 16.21
C ASN A 6 -3.53 -2.89 16.34
N GLN A 7 -3.28 -1.60 16.13
CA GLN A 7 -4.29 -0.57 16.17
C GLN A 7 -4.45 0.12 14.82
N ILE A 8 -5.66 0.57 14.57
CA ILE A 8 -6.00 1.42 13.43
C ILE A 8 -6.55 2.75 13.91
N PHE A 9 -6.25 3.80 13.17
CA PHE A 9 -6.59 5.16 13.54
C PHE A 9 -7.40 5.84 12.45
N ASN A 10 -8.59 6.34 12.79
CA ASN A 10 -9.33 7.24 11.90
C ASN A 10 -8.79 8.66 12.08
N ASN A 11 -7.75 8.99 11.33
CA ASN A 11 -7.02 10.24 11.46
C ASN A 11 -6.36 10.60 10.14
N ASP A 12 -5.89 11.84 10.03
CA ASP A 12 -4.94 12.20 8.99
C ASP A 12 -3.56 11.58 9.31
N CYS A 13 -2.96 10.90 8.33
CA CYS A 13 -1.70 10.19 8.52
C CYS A 13 -0.54 11.09 8.94
N PHE A 14 -0.54 12.38 8.55
CA PHE A 14 0.47 13.34 8.96
C PHE A 14 0.46 13.58 10.47
N PHE A 15 -0.71 13.66 11.09
CA PHE A 15 -0.83 13.77 12.55
C PHE A 15 -0.38 12.49 13.24
N LEU A 16 -0.86 11.34 12.79
CA LEU A 16 -0.45 10.07 13.39
C LEU A 16 1.06 9.85 13.30
N MET A 17 1.68 10.11 12.14
CA MET A 17 3.13 9.95 11.98
C MET A 17 3.94 10.85 12.93
N LYS A 18 3.49 12.08 13.19
CA LYS A 18 4.11 12.97 14.19
C LYS A 18 3.96 12.39 15.60
N GLU A 19 2.76 11.94 15.98
CA GLU A 19 2.53 11.32 17.29
C GLU A 19 3.41 10.09 17.51
N LEU A 20 3.57 9.23 16.50
CA LEU A 20 4.46 8.07 16.56
C LEU A 20 5.94 8.49 16.72
N GLN A 21 6.37 9.55 16.04
CA GLN A 21 7.71 10.10 16.19
C GLN A 21 7.94 10.65 17.59
N ASP A 22 7.01 11.44 18.13
CA ASP A 22 7.08 12.04 19.47
C ASP A 22 7.17 10.97 20.58
N GLN A 23 6.56 9.81 20.32
CA GLN A 23 6.62 8.63 21.20
C GLN A 23 7.84 7.73 20.92
N ASN A 24 8.74 8.11 20.00
CA ASN A 24 9.89 7.30 19.57
C ASN A 24 9.51 5.89 19.07
N ILE A 25 8.31 5.72 18.55
CA ILE A 25 7.87 4.46 17.95
C ILE A 25 8.64 4.22 16.65
N LYS A 26 9.15 3.00 16.47
CA LYS A 26 9.75 2.53 15.21
C LYS A 26 8.93 1.37 14.66
N VAL A 27 8.90 1.30 13.34
CA VAL A 27 8.25 0.21 12.60
C VAL A 27 9.29 -0.54 11.77
N ASN A 28 9.13 -1.85 11.63
CA ASN A 28 10.05 -2.65 10.84
C ASN A 28 9.86 -2.41 9.34
N HIS A 29 8.62 -2.23 8.91
CA HIS A 29 8.31 -2.05 7.50
C HIS A 29 7.20 -1.02 7.30
N ILE A 30 7.25 -0.32 6.17
CA ILE A 30 6.16 0.51 5.68
C ILE A 30 5.70 -0.10 4.36
N ILE A 31 4.46 -0.64 4.33
CA ILE A 31 3.86 -1.25 3.15
C ILE A 31 2.53 -0.54 2.90
N THR A 32 2.45 0.22 1.81
CA THR A 32 1.35 1.19 1.67
C THR A 32 1.01 1.51 0.23
N ASP A 33 -0.23 1.92 0.01
CA ASP A 33 -0.81 2.31 -1.27
C ASP A 33 -1.35 3.76 -1.19
N PRO A 34 -0.47 4.78 -1.25
CA PRO A 34 -0.88 6.17 -1.15
C PRO A 34 -1.73 6.60 -2.36
N PRO A 35 -2.47 7.73 -2.26
CA PRO A 35 -3.16 8.31 -3.40
C PRO A 35 -2.24 8.53 -4.60
N TYR A 36 -2.76 8.29 -5.82
CA TYR A 36 -1.96 8.38 -7.05
C TYR A 36 -2.06 9.73 -7.76
N ALA A 37 -2.85 10.68 -7.26
CA ALA A 37 -3.11 11.98 -7.89
C ALA A 37 -3.51 11.83 -9.38
N ILE A 38 -4.32 10.82 -9.69
CA ILE A 38 -4.73 10.49 -11.07
C ILE A 38 -6.21 10.75 -11.36
N SER A 39 -6.94 11.28 -10.38
CA SER A 39 -8.34 11.66 -10.54
C SER A 39 -8.52 12.66 -11.69
N GLN A 40 -9.50 12.40 -12.55
CA GLN A 40 -9.87 13.29 -13.65
C GLN A 40 -11.39 13.46 -13.65
N LYS A 41 -11.87 14.70 -13.71
CA LYS A 41 -13.31 15.03 -13.90
C LYS A 41 -13.78 14.62 -15.28
N ASN A 42 -13.83 13.33 -15.55
CA ASN A 42 -14.38 12.79 -16.79
C ASN A 42 -15.66 12.01 -16.49
N ASN A 43 -16.77 12.71 -16.55
CA ASN A 43 -18.08 12.08 -16.59
C ASN A 43 -18.34 11.54 -18.00
N PHE A 44 -18.41 10.24 -18.16
CA PHE A 44 -18.85 9.61 -19.42
C PHE A 44 -20.37 9.78 -19.55
N HIS A 45 -20.83 10.99 -19.89
CA HIS A 45 -22.24 11.30 -20.13
C HIS A 45 -22.81 10.66 -21.41
N THR A 46 -21.94 10.07 -22.24
CA THR A 46 -22.30 9.49 -23.55
C THR A 46 -22.72 8.03 -23.49
N LEU A 47 -22.69 7.38 -22.34
CA LEU A 47 -23.15 6.00 -22.17
C LEU A 47 -24.60 5.98 -21.67
N SER A 48 -25.40 5.03 -22.14
CA SER A 48 -26.78 4.78 -21.69
C SER A 48 -26.90 4.56 -20.16
N ASN A 49 -25.80 4.20 -19.48
CA ASN A 49 -25.62 4.23 -18.04
C ASN A 49 -24.35 5.06 -17.74
N PRO A 50 -24.47 6.33 -17.32
CA PRO A 50 -23.33 7.14 -16.97
C PRO A 50 -22.55 6.48 -15.85
N ARG A 51 -21.28 6.13 -16.13
CA ARG A 51 -20.34 5.64 -15.09
C ARG A 51 -19.50 6.83 -14.65
N LYS A 52 -19.31 7.00 -13.33
CA LYS A 52 -18.29 7.91 -12.79
C LYS A 52 -16.97 7.56 -13.47
N GLY A 53 -16.28 8.55 -14.01
CA GLY A 53 -14.97 8.40 -14.62
C GLY A 53 -13.91 7.97 -13.57
N VAL A 54 -12.66 8.28 -13.83
CA VAL A 54 -11.55 8.07 -12.89
C VAL A 54 -11.54 9.19 -11.84
N ASP A 55 -12.69 9.42 -11.21
CA ASP A 55 -12.84 10.37 -10.10
C ASP A 55 -12.90 9.54 -8.82
N PHE A 56 -11.79 9.54 -8.09
CA PHE A 56 -11.66 8.79 -6.83
C PHE A 56 -12.06 9.66 -5.62
N GLY A 57 -12.41 10.93 -5.83
CA GLY A 57 -12.77 11.90 -4.80
C GLY A 57 -11.69 12.95 -4.54
N ASP A 58 -12.02 13.94 -3.69
CA ASP A 58 -11.17 15.11 -3.45
C ASP A 58 -9.80 14.74 -2.83
N TRP A 59 -9.71 13.60 -2.16
CA TRP A 59 -8.48 13.12 -1.53
C TRP A 59 -7.35 12.77 -2.53
N ASP A 60 -7.66 12.56 -3.81
CA ASP A 60 -6.68 12.20 -4.85
C ASP A 60 -6.31 13.39 -5.76
N TRP A 61 -6.97 14.57 -5.65
CA TRP A 61 -6.78 15.66 -6.60
C TRP A 61 -5.47 16.42 -6.46
N ASP A 62 -5.10 16.79 -5.24
CA ASP A 62 -3.95 17.65 -4.94
C ASP A 62 -2.89 16.92 -4.07
N PHE A 63 -2.88 15.59 -4.10
CA PHE A 63 -1.95 14.81 -3.30
C PHE A 63 -0.54 14.84 -3.89
N ASP A 64 0.43 15.37 -3.12
CA ASP A 64 1.85 15.23 -3.44
C ASP A 64 2.35 13.85 -2.94
N PRO A 65 2.78 12.95 -3.85
CA PRO A 65 3.17 11.58 -3.50
C PRO A 65 4.47 11.49 -2.70
N THR A 66 5.11 12.61 -2.39
CA THR A 66 6.44 12.64 -1.75
C THR A 66 6.48 13.24 -0.36
N VAL A 67 5.56 14.16 -0.03
CA VAL A 67 5.65 14.95 1.23
C VAL A 67 5.48 14.10 2.50
N TRP A 68 4.66 13.05 2.46
CA TRP A 68 4.45 12.16 3.58
C TRP A 68 5.72 11.35 3.95
N LEU A 69 6.63 11.17 3.01
CA LEU A 69 7.88 10.45 3.23
C LEU A 69 8.80 11.13 4.25
N ASP A 70 8.72 12.45 4.40
CA ASP A 70 9.49 13.19 5.40
C ASP A 70 9.13 12.75 6.83
N LEU A 71 7.88 12.38 7.06
CA LEU A 71 7.39 11.90 8.35
C LEU A 71 7.46 10.37 8.48
N ALA A 72 7.23 9.63 7.40
CA ALA A 72 7.24 8.17 7.43
C ALA A 72 8.66 7.60 7.54
N TYR A 73 9.61 8.17 6.79
CA TYR A 73 10.99 7.66 6.75
C TYR A 73 11.69 7.64 8.12
N PRO A 74 11.57 8.66 9.00
CA PRO A 74 12.11 8.60 10.35
C PRO A 74 11.53 7.47 11.21
N LEU A 75 10.28 7.05 10.98
CA LEU A 75 9.66 5.94 11.72
C LEU A 75 10.27 4.58 11.38
N LEU A 76 10.83 4.44 10.18
CA LEU A 76 11.40 3.17 9.72
C LEU A 76 12.64 2.79 10.55
N ASP A 77 12.66 1.54 11.07
CA ASP A 77 13.82 0.97 11.75
C ASP A 77 15.08 0.96 10.85
N LYS A 78 16.26 0.88 11.46
CA LYS A 78 17.56 0.84 10.75
C LYS A 78 17.68 -0.29 9.73
N ASN A 79 16.99 -1.41 9.94
CA ASN A 79 16.95 -2.57 9.03
C ASN A 79 15.66 -2.65 8.21
N GLY A 80 14.81 -1.63 8.32
CA GLY A 80 13.47 -1.63 7.76
C GLY A 80 13.43 -1.48 6.24
N SER A 81 12.34 -1.95 5.67
CA SER A 81 12.00 -1.85 4.25
C SER A 81 10.74 -1.01 4.03
N MET A 82 10.68 -0.34 2.88
CA MET A 82 9.48 0.34 2.39
C MET A 82 9.04 -0.31 1.09
N ILE A 83 7.77 -0.67 0.99
CA ILE A 83 7.11 -1.07 -0.26
C ILE A 83 5.97 -0.08 -0.51
N ILE A 84 6.11 0.72 -1.54
CA ILE A 84 5.21 1.83 -1.84
C ILE A 84 4.59 1.60 -3.20
N PHE A 85 3.29 1.34 -3.25
CA PHE A 85 2.54 1.32 -4.49
C PHE A 85 2.49 2.72 -5.10
N CYS A 86 2.62 2.82 -6.40
CA CYS A 86 2.57 4.12 -7.07
C CYS A 86 2.18 4.02 -8.54
N SER A 87 1.70 5.15 -9.07
CA SER A 87 1.60 5.32 -10.52
C SER A 87 2.99 5.37 -11.15
N TYR A 88 3.15 4.79 -12.36
CA TYR A 88 4.38 4.90 -13.14
C TYR A 88 4.87 6.35 -13.33
N ARG A 89 3.95 7.32 -13.23
CA ARG A 89 4.26 8.75 -13.38
C ARG A 89 5.13 9.31 -12.26
N PHE A 90 5.05 8.72 -11.07
CA PHE A 90 5.69 9.23 -9.85
C PHE A 90 6.90 8.41 -9.40
N ILE A 91 7.25 7.32 -10.09
CA ILE A 91 8.38 6.47 -9.72
C ILE A 91 9.64 7.30 -9.53
N SER A 92 9.99 8.17 -10.49
CA SER A 92 11.20 9.00 -10.40
C SER A 92 11.19 9.96 -9.22
N GLN A 93 10.05 10.61 -8.94
CA GLN A 93 9.94 11.58 -7.85
C GLN A 93 10.05 10.89 -6.48
N ILE A 94 9.36 9.76 -6.31
CA ILE A 94 9.37 9.00 -5.05
C ILE A 94 10.76 8.40 -4.81
N THR A 95 11.40 7.81 -5.82
CA THR A 95 12.75 7.25 -5.71
C THR A 95 13.76 8.33 -5.33
N GLN A 96 13.74 9.48 -6.00
CA GLN A 96 14.62 10.59 -5.68
C GLN A 96 14.39 11.11 -4.26
N LYS A 97 13.13 11.19 -3.81
CA LYS A 97 12.81 11.61 -2.43
C LYS A 97 13.37 10.64 -1.40
N ILE A 98 13.20 9.33 -1.61
CA ILE A 98 13.74 8.29 -0.71
C ILE A 98 15.26 8.38 -0.63
N GLU A 99 15.94 8.54 -1.77
CA GLU A 99 17.41 8.68 -1.82
C GLU A 99 17.91 9.95 -1.13
N ASN A 100 17.21 11.07 -1.31
CA ASN A 100 17.52 12.33 -0.61
C ASN A 100 17.36 12.21 0.92
N LEU A 101 16.47 11.33 1.39
CA LEU A 101 16.32 11.02 2.82
C LEU A 101 17.39 10.04 3.35
N GLY A 102 18.25 9.49 2.48
CA GLY A 102 19.31 8.54 2.82
C GLY A 102 18.92 7.07 2.63
N GLY A 103 17.73 6.81 2.10
CA GLY A 103 17.27 5.47 1.73
C GLY A 103 17.98 4.93 0.48
N VAL A 104 17.83 3.65 0.23
CA VAL A 104 18.35 2.98 -0.97
C VAL A 104 17.23 2.24 -1.67
N VAL A 105 16.91 2.66 -2.88
CA VAL A 105 15.96 1.95 -3.74
C VAL A 105 16.60 0.65 -4.22
N LYS A 106 15.92 -0.47 -4.00
CA LYS A 106 16.41 -1.81 -4.34
C LYS A 106 15.87 -2.30 -5.67
N ASP A 107 14.56 -2.06 -5.91
CA ASP A 107 13.92 -2.50 -7.15
C ASP A 107 12.61 -1.74 -7.39
N ILE A 108 12.15 -1.78 -8.64
CA ILE A 108 10.79 -1.42 -9.04
C ILE A 108 10.06 -2.70 -9.39
N MET A 109 9.14 -3.08 -8.51
CA MET A 109 8.34 -4.29 -8.67
C MET A 109 7.03 -3.99 -9.42
N VAL A 110 6.45 -5.02 -10.02
CA VAL A 110 5.22 -4.91 -10.80
C VAL A 110 4.18 -5.90 -10.30
N TRP A 111 2.97 -5.43 -10.09
CA TRP A 111 1.79 -6.27 -9.94
C TRP A 111 0.96 -6.26 -11.21
N GLN A 112 0.79 -7.42 -11.84
CA GLN A 112 -0.08 -7.62 -12.98
C GLN A 112 -1.43 -8.20 -12.53
N LYS A 113 -2.51 -7.54 -12.94
CA LYS A 113 -3.88 -8.01 -12.74
C LYS A 113 -4.20 -9.11 -13.73
N ALA A 114 -4.44 -10.34 -13.25
CA ALA A 114 -4.73 -11.50 -14.12
C ALA A 114 -6.05 -11.36 -14.90
N ASN A 115 -6.99 -10.55 -14.38
CA ASN A 115 -8.31 -10.30 -14.97
C ASN A 115 -8.60 -8.79 -15.09
N PRO A 116 -7.84 -8.02 -15.85
CA PRO A 116 -8.02 -6.58 -15.97
C PRO A 116 -9.35 -6.25 -16.66
N MET A 117 -9.87 -5.05 -16.40
CA MET A 117 -11.03 -4.54 -17.13
C MET A 117 -10.57 -3.78 -18.38
N PRO A 118 -10.78 -4.31 -19.59
CA PRO A 118 -10.38 -3.65 -20.82
C PRO A 118 -11.18 -2.36 -21.04
N ARG A 119 -10.49 -1.29 -21.46
CA ARG A 119 -11.13 -0.02 -21.86
C ARG A 119 -10.44 0.51 -23.11
N ASN A 120 -11.21 0.99 -24.07
CA ASN A 120 -10.69 1.57 -25.32
C ASN A 120 -9.69 0.67 -26.05
N ILE A 121 -9.98 -0.63 -26.14
CA ILE A 121 -9.08 -1.67 -26.65
C ILE A 121 -8.56 -1.41 -28.09
N ASN A 122 -9.24 -0.60 -28.87
CA ASN A 122 -8.82 -0.23 -30.24
C ASN A 122 -7.88 0.98 -30.29
N ARG A 123 -7.59 1.63 -29.14
CA ARG A 123 -6.80 2.89 -29.11
C ARG A 123 -5.71 2.92 -28.06
N ARG A 124 -5.66 1.93 -27.16
CA ARG A 124 -4.65 1.84 -26.11
C ARG A 124 -4.50 0.43 -25.58
N TYR A 125 -3.38 0.17 -24.96
CA TYR A 125 -3.14 -1.06 -24.22
C TYR A 125 -4.06 -1.16 -22.99
N VAL A 126 -4.35 -2.38 -22.57
CA VAL A 126 -5.03 -2.63 -21.28
C VAL A 126 -4.09 -2.23 -20.14
N GLN A 127 -4.61 -1.46 -19.20
CA GLN A 127 -3.86 -1.05 -18.01
C GLN A 127 -4.03 -2.11 -16.92
N ASP A 128 -3.20 -3.13 -16.99
CA ASP A 128 -3.22 -4.29 -16.10
C ASP A 128 -2.07 -4.29 -15.09
N MET A 129 -1.17 -3.31 -15.16
CA MET A 129 0.00 -3.24 -14.29
C MET A 129 -0.09 -2.09 -13.30
N GLU A 130 0.32 -2.36 -12.06
CA GLU A 130 0.62 -1.36 -11.04
C GLU A 130 2.07 -1.54 -10.57
N PHE A 131 2.70 -0.46 -10.15
CA PHE A 131 4.11 -0.45 -9.78
C PHE A 131 4.27 -0.31 -8.27
N MET A 132 5.36 -0.89 -7.76
CA MET A 132 5.76 -0.77 -6.37
C MET A 132 7.25 -0.44 -6.31
N ILE A 133 7.60 0.50 -5.45
CA ILE A 133 8.99 0.83 -5.16
C ILE A 133 9.39 0.06 -3.91
N TRP A 134 10.43 -0.77 -4.01
CA TRP A 134 11.06 -1.37 -2.84
C TRP A 134 12.33 -0.60 -2.48
N ALA A 135 12.37 -0.10 -1.27
CA ALA A 135 13.51 0.61 -0.71
C ALA A 135 13.83 0.11 0.69
N VAL A 136 15.07 0.35 1.13
CA VAL A 136 15.54 0.06 2.48
C VAL A 136 16.07 1.31 3.16
N LYS A 137 16.10 1.32 4.50
CA LYS A 137 16.48 2.49 5.31
C LYS A 137 17.83 3.09 4.94
N SER A 138 18.83 2.28 4.63
CA SER A 138 20.16 2.76 4.27
C SER A 138 20.98 1.67 3.56
N LYS A 139 22.14 2.04 3.03
CA LYS A 139 23.11 1.08 2.47
C LYS A 139 23.64 0.07 3.49
N ASN A 140 23.55 0.37 4.78
CA ASN A 140 24.03 -0.50 5.87
C ASN A 140 22.90 -1.36 6.47
N SER A 141 21.67 -1.24 5.98
CA SER A 141 20.53 -2.01 6.47
C SER A 141 20.71 -3.50 6.19
N LYS A 142 20.35 -4.32 7.18
CA LYS A 142 20.23 -5.77 7.05
C LYS A 142 18.75 -6.12 6.89
N TRP A 143 18.24 -5.84 5.69
CA TRP A 143 16.81 -6.01 5.41
C TRP A 143 16.37 -7.47 5.34
N VAL A 144 15.12 -7.73 5.63
CA VAL A 144 14.49 -9.04 5.46
C VAL A 144 14.18 -9.30 3.97
N PHE A 145 14.55 -10.49 3.48
CA PHE A 145 14.19 -10.96 2.16
C PHE A 145 14.06 -12.49 2.18
N ASN A 146 12.84 -12.95 2.42
CA ASN A 146 12.50 -14.37 2.56
C ASN A 146 12.17 -14.97 1.19
N LYS A 147 13.22 -15.26 0.42
CA LYS A 147 13.06 -15.98 -0.85
C LYS A 147 12.61 -17.42 -0.57
N PRO A 148 11.52 -17.91 -1.22
CA PRO A 148 11.16 -19.33 -1.12
C PRO A 148 12.32 -20.26 -1.50
N ASP A 149 12.52 -21.34 -0.72
CA ASP A 149 13.66 -22.25 -0.91
C ASP A 149 13.60 -23.04 -2.22
N ASP A 150 12.40 -23.30 -2.71
CA ASP A 150 12.13 -24.00 -3.98
C ASP A 150 12.41 -23.15 -5.23
N LYS A 151 12.69 -21.85 -5.06
CA LYS A 151 12.98 -20.94 -6.17
C LYS A 151 14.47 -20.56 -6.20
N PRO A 152 15.13 -20.64 -7.36
CA PRO A 152 16.53 -20.21 -7.48
C PRO A 152 16.69 -18.69 -7.29
N TYR A 153 15.67 -17.91 -7.67
CA TYR A 153 15.59 -16.46 -7.48
C TYR A 153 14.14 -15.99 -7.35
N GLN A 154 13.95 -14.85 -6.76
CA GLN A 154 12.64 -14.17 -6.69
C GLN A 154 12.59 -13.07 -7.75
N ARG A 155 11.48 -13.00 -8.48
CA ARG A 155 11.23 -11.92 -9.44
C ARG A 155 10.43 -10.82 -8.75
N GLY A 156 10.70 -9.56 -9.10
CA GLY A 156 9.90 -8.41 -8.72
C GLY A 156 8.58 -8.30 -9.50
N PHE A 157 7.93 -9.44 -9.74
CA PHE A 157 6.72 -9.57 -10.54
C PHE A 157 5.70 -10.43 -9.80
N PHE A 158 4.53 -9.84 -9.53
CA PHE A 158 3.41 -10.46 -8.84
C PHE A 158 2.22 -10.55 -9.80
N GLN A 159 1.48 -11.64 -9.75
CA GLN A 159 0.29 -11.80 -10.56
C GLN A 159 -0.85 -12.37 -9.71
N THR A 160 -1.89 -11.58 -9.52
CA THR A 160 -3.11 -12.03 -8.84
C THR A 160 -4.33 -11.52 -9.61
N PRO A 161 -5.50 -12.16 -9.48
CA PRO A 161 -6.73 -11.58 -9.98
C PRO A 161 -7.07 -10.30 -9.20
N THR A 162 -7.81 -9.40 -9.83
CA THR A 162 -8.51 -8.33 -9.14
C THR A 162 -9.63 -8.92 -8.29
N LEU A 163 -10.01 -8.19 -7.27
CA LEU A 163 -11.00 -8.63 -6.28
C LEU A 163 -12.34 -9.01 -6.86
N LEU A 164 -12.81 -10.18 -6.47
CA LEU A 164 -14.13 -10.72 -6.78
C LEU A 164 -14.77 -11.27 -5.49
N GLY A 165 -16.10 -11.41 -5.49
CA GLY A 165 -16.83 -12.07 -4.41
C GLY A 165 -16.80 -11.33 -3.07
N LYS A 166 -16.67 -12.09 -1.97
CA LYS A 166 -16.81 -11.58 -0.59
C LYS A 166 -15.68 -10.67 -0.13
N GLU A 167 -14.49 -10.78 -0.73
CA GLU A 167 -13.37 -9.92 -0.37
C GLU A 167 -13.55 -8.49 -0.85
N ARG A 168 -14.30 -8.29 -1.96
CA ARG A 168 -14.50 -6.98 -2.58
C ARG A 168 -15.41 -6.11 -1.71
N THR A 169 -14.91 -4.92 -1.36
CA THR A 169 -15.69 -3.85 -0.73
C THR A 169 -16.13 -2.81 -1.77
N THR A 170 -16.77 -1.75 -1.31
CA THR A 170 -17.14 -0.58 -2.15
C THR A 170 -15.94 0.30 -2.52
N HIS A 171 -14.78 0.09 -1.91
CA HIS A 171 -13.57 0.88 -2.19
C HIS A 171 -13.07 0.64 -3.63
N PRO A 172 -12.82 1.70 -4.40
CA PRO A 172 -12.54 1.56 -5.85
C PRO A 172 -11.19 0.91 -6.16
N THR A 173 -10.19 1.08 -5.29
CA THR A 173 -8.79 0.69 -5.51
C THR A 173 -8.25 -0.31 -4.49
N GLN A 174 -9.14 -1.04 -3.80
CA GLN A 174 -8.75 -2.04 -2.81
C GLN A 174 -7.75 -3.05 -3.38
N LYS A 175 -6.65 -3.31 -2.67
CA LYS A 175 -5.67 -4.34 -3.04
C LYS A 175 -6.11 -5.74 -2.57
N PRO A 176 -5.82 -6.81 -3.34
CA PRO A 176 -6.07 -8.19 -2.93
C PRO A 176 -5.25 -8.59 -1.69
N ILE A 177 -5.87 -9.28 -0.75
CA ILE A 177 -5.17 -9.80 0.44
C ILE A 177 -4.06 -10.76 0.02
N ALA A 178 -4.30 -11.63 -0.97
CA ALA A 178 -3.30 -12.57 -1.47
C ALA A 178 -2.02 -11.87 -1.97
N LEU A 179 -2.16 -10.72 -2.68
CA LEU A 179 -1.01 -9.91 -3.08
C LEU A 179 -0.25 -9.36 -1.86
N MET A 180 -0.99 -8.81 -0.89
CA MET A 180 -0.37 -8.24 0.31
C MET A 180 0.32 -9.32 1.15
N GLN A 181 -0.26 -10.51 1.26
CA GLN A 181 0.36 -11.65 1.95
C GLN A 181 1.68 -12.06 1.29
N GLU A 182 1.72 -12.20 -0.04
CA GLU A 182 2.95 -12.55 -0.76
C GLU A 182 4.06 -11.51 -0.52
N ILE A 183 3.74 -10.22 -0.62
CA ILE A 183 4.70 -9.14 -0.36
C ILE A 183 5.19 -9.18 1.10
N ILE A 184 4.28 -9.30 2.06
CA ILE A 184 4.59 -9.31 3.49
C ILE A 184 5.46 -10.50 3.86
N GLN A 185 5.18 -11.69 3.33
CA GLN A 185 5.99 -12.90 3.58
C GLN A 185 7.44 -12.72 3.13
N ILE A 186 7.66 -12.13 1.95
CA ILE A 186 9.00 -11.91 1.40
C ILE A 186 9.77 -10.88 2.22
N HIS A 187 9.12 -9.79 2.61
CA HIS A 187 9.82 -8.62 3.13
C HIS A 187 9.75 -8.44 4.65
N SER A 188 9.13 -9.37 5.39
CA SER A 188 9.03 -9.30 6.85
C SER A 188 9.11 -10.66 7.52
N ASN A 189 9.45 -10.68 8.80
CA ASN A 189 9.38 -11.85 9.68
C ASN A 189 8.11 -11.80 10.56
N GLU A 190 7.77 -12.95 11.18
CA GLU A 190 6.72 -12.97 12.21
C GLU A 190 7.03 -11.96 13.32
N HIS A 191 5.98 -11.33 13.83
CA HIS A 191 6.02 -10.28 14.85
C HIS A 191 6.64 -8.94 14.43
N ASP A 192 7.15 -8.81 13.18
CA ASP A 192 7.54 -7.50 12.67
C ASP A 192 6.33 -6.56 12.61
N ILE A 193 6.59 -5.28 12.89
CA ILE A 193 5.58 -4.21 12.86
C ILE A 193 5.53 -3.62 11.46
N ILE A 194 4.36 -3.70 10.84
CA ILE A 194 4.09 -3.11 9.53
C ILE A 194 3.18 -1.89 9.70
N PHE A 195 3.59 -0.78 9.13
CA PHE A 195 2.82 0.47 9.13
C PHE A 195 2.27 0.76 7.73
N ASP A 196 0.97 1.05 7.68
CA ASP A 196 0.28 1.52 6.47
C ASP A 196 -0.42 2.85 6.76
N PRO A 197 0.19 3.99 6.41
CA PRO A 197 -0.39 5.32 6.62
C PRO A 197 -1.62 5.61 5.74
N PHE A 198 -1.90 4.78 4.73
CA PHE A 198 -3.03 4.94 3.79
C PHE A 198 -3.78 3.62 3.65
N MET A 199 -4.20 3.02 4.78
CA MET A 199 -4.66 1.64 4.82
C MET A 199 -5.96 1.35 4.05
N GLY A 200 -6.74 2.38 3.69
CA GLY A 200 -8.03 2.21 3.02
C GLY A 200 -8.94 1.26 3.79
N THR A 201 -9.38 0.20 3.15
CA THR A 201 -10.20 -0.85 3.75
C THR A 201 -9.42 -1.94 4.49
N GLY A 202 -8.12 -1.73 4.76
CA GLY A 202 -7.31 -2.55 5.66
C GLY A 202 -6.78 -3.86 5.06
N SER A 203 -6.58 -3.97 3.76
CA SER A 203 -6.03 -5.21 3.15
C SER A 203 -4.65 -5.58 3.68
N THR A 204 -3.76 -4.58 3.87
CA THR A 204 -2.45 -4.76 4.50
C THR A 204 -2.59 -5.32 5.91
N GLY A 205 -3.47 -4.73 6.71
CA GLY A 205 -3.70 -5.16 8.09
C GLY A 205 -4.25 -6.58 8.20
N VAL A 206 -5.24 -6.95 7.37
CA VAL A 206 -5.76 -8.33 7.32
C VAL A 206 -4.64 -9.31 6.95
N ALA A 207 -3.83 -8.97 5.95
CA ALA A 207 -2.68 -9.81 5.55
C ALA A 207 -1.65 -9.95 6.69
N CYS A 208 -1.37 -8.87 7.43
CA CYS A 208 -0.49 -8.89 8.61
C CYS A 208 -0.99 -9.86 9.69
N LEU A 209 -2.26 -9.74 10.07
CA LEU A 209 -2.86 -10.60 11.10
C LEU A 209 -2.87 -12.08 10.68
N ASN A 210 -3.19 -12.37 9.43
CA ASN A 210 -3.15 -13.75 8.89
C ASN A 210 -1.74 -14.37 8.91
N LEU A 211 -0.71 -13.53 8.92
CA LEU A 211 0.69 -13.95 8.87
C LEU A 211 1.44 -13.76 10.20
N ASN A 212 0.75 -13.50 11.30
CA ASN A 212 1.33 -13.22 12.62
C ASN A 212 2.29 -12.01 12.64
N ARG A 213 2.02 -10.97 11.84
CA ARG A 213 2.70 -9.67 11.90
C ARG A 213 1.86 -8.70 12.71
N GLN A 214 2.52 -7.75 13.35
CA GLN A 214 1.85 -6.62 14.01
C GLN A 214 1.53 -5.52 12.99
N PHE A 215 0.47 -4.77 13.23
CA PHE A 215 -0.02 -3.78 12.28
C PHE A 215 -0.37 -2.45 12.95
N ILE A 216 0.06 -1.36 12.32
CA ILE A 216 -0.41 -0.01 12.61
C ILE A 216 -1.00 0.55 11.31
N GLY A 217 -2.25 0.98 11.32
CA GLY A 217 -2.92 1.52 10.14
C GLY A 217 -3.55 2.87 10.38
N CYS A 218 -3.54 3.72 9.34
CA CYS A 218 -4.24 5.01 9.35
C CYS A 218 -5.15 5.13 8.14
N GLU A 219 -6.37 5.63 8.38
CA GLU A 219 -7.32 5.97 7.32
C GLU A 219 -8.08 7.24 7.71
N LYS A 220 -8.08 8.21 6.82
CA LYS A 220 -8.72 9.51 7.04
C LYS A 220 -10.23 9.44 6.87
N GLU A 221 -10.69 8.72 5.86
CA GLU A 221 -12.11 8.66 5.52
C GLU A 221 -12.86 7.67 6.44
N PRO A 222 -13.84 8.15 7.23
CA PRO A 222 -14.56 7.29 8.18
C PRO A 222 -15.26 6.08 7.53
N GLU A 223 -15.71 6.22 6.28
CA GLU A 223 -16.36 5.12 5.55
C GLU A 223 -15.39 3.94 5.38
N TRP A 224 -14.18 4.20 4.90
CA TRP A 224 -13.16 3.17 4.66
C TRP A 224 -12.60 2.64 5.98
N PHE A 225 -12.40 3.51 6.96
CA PHE A 225 -12.00 3.12 8.31
C PHE A 225 -12.96 2.12 8.94
N ASN A 226 -14.27 2.37 8.89
CA ASN A 226 -15.29 1.48 9.44
C ASN A 226 -15.32 0.12 8.73
N ILE A 227 -15.00 0.07 7.45
CA ILE A 227 -14.85 -1.18 6.70
C ILE A 227 -13.59 -1.93 7.16
N ALA A 228 -12.46 -1.23 7.28
CA ALA A 228 -11.20 -1.80 7.77
C ALA A 228 -11.37 -2.39 9.17
N GLU A 229 -12.00 -1.65 10.09
CA GLU A 229 -12.24 -2.12 11.45
C GLU A 229 -13.01 -3.44 11.49
N ARG A 230 -14.07 -3.57 10.70
CA ARG A 230 -14.84 -4.82 10.61
C ARG A 230 -14.01 -5.97 10.04
N ARG A 231 -13.20 -5.72 9.00
CA ARG A 231 -12.35 -6.74 8.38
C ARG A 231 -11.24 -7.21 9.31
N LEU A 232 -10.63 -6.32 10.06
CA LEU A 232 -9.57 -6.64 11.02
C LEU A 232 -10.07 -7.39 12.25
N LYS A 233 -11.33 -7.21 12.65
CA LYS A 233 -11.95 -8.01 13.72
C LYS A 233 -12.21 -9.47 13.34
N GLN A 234 -12.26 -9.78 12.03
CA GLN A 234 -12.53 -11.12 11.49
C GLN A 234 -11.64 -11.48 10.31
N PRO A 235 -10.32 -11.44 10.45
CA PRO A 235 -9.40 -11.60 9.32
C PRO A 235 -9.54 -12.97 8.62
N ALA A 236 -9.84 -14.03 9.36
CA ALA A 236 -10.00 -15.39 8.81
C ALA A 236 -11.16 -15.56 7.81
N ILE A 237 -12.12 -14.61 7.74
CA ILE A 237 -13.21 -14.65 6.74
C ILE A 237 -12.70 -14.25 5.36
N PHE A 238 -11.58 -13.57 5.30
CA PHE A 238 -11.01 -12.98 4.08
C PHE A 238 -9.69 -13.64 3.64
N SER A 239 -9.34 -14.76 4.28
CA SER A 239 -8.15 -15.57 3.94
C SER A 239 -8.42 -16.57 2.81
#